data_ecd7e82d981f1519b2d9fbb7ee1b1f0d
#
_entry.id   ecd7e82d981f1519b2d9fbb7ee1b1f0d
#
_cell.length_a   1.000
_cell.length_b   1.000
_cell.length_c   1.000
_cell.angle_alpha   90.00
_cell.angle_beta   90.00
_cell.angle_gamma   90.00
#
_symmetry.space_group_name_H-M   'P 1'
#
loop_
_entity.id
_entity.type
_entity.pdbx_description
1 polymer ?
#
loop_
_entity_poly.entity_id
_entity_poly.type
_entity_poly.pdbx_seq_one_letter_code
_entity_poly.pdbx_strand_id
1 'polypeptide(L)'
;EGYEVVAINDLTSPKMLAHLLKYDSAQGRYALADTVSADDEAGTITVNGKTIRIYAEKDATNCPWGELGVDVVLECTGFYTSKAKSEAHLKAGAKKVVISAPAGNDLPTVVYSVNEKTLTKADTIISAASCTTNCLAPMANTLNKLAKIKKGYMTTIHAYTGDQMVLDGPHRKGDLRRARAAAVNIVPNSTGAAKAIGLVIPELNGVLDGCAQRVPVPTGSLTQLVAICEGEVDAATVNAAMKAASSASFGYTEEELVSSDIVGITYGSLFDATQTKCMPMGDGTTLVKVVSWYDNENSYTSQMVRTIKYFAEL
;
A
#
# COMPACT_ATOMS: atom_id res chain seq x y z
N GLU A 1 -5.29 -11.30 14.25
CA GLU A 1 -5.29 -11.62 12.82
C GLU A 1 -4.85 -13.06 12.51
N GLY A 2 -4.43 -13.85 13.53
CA GLY A 2 -4.06 -15.26 13.38
C GLY A 2 -2.58 -15.51 13.11
N TYR A 3 -1.70 -14.52 13.34
CA TYR A 3 -0.24 -14.69 13.34
C TYR A 3 0.40 -13.93 14.51
N GLU A 4 1.65 -14.26 14.75
CA GLU A 4 2.44 -13.74 15.87
C GLU A 4 3.67 -13.00 15.37
N VAL A 5 3.94 -11.82 15.92
CA VAL A 5 5.21 -11.13 15.74
C VAL A 5 6.20 -11.72 16.73
N VAL A 6 7.21 -12.45 16.24
CA VAL A 6 8.20 -13.16 17.08
C VAL A 6 9.48 -12.37 17.27
N ALA A 7 9.84 -11.49 16.33
CA ALA A 7 11.03 -10.65 16.39
C ALA A 7 10.88 -9.43 15.50
N ILE A 8 11.68 -8.41 15.78
CA ILE A 8 11.84 -7.21 14.94
C ILE A 8 13.35 -7.00 14.71
N ASN A 9 13.73 -6.65 13.49
CA ASN A 9 15.07 -6.16 13.18
C ASN A 9 14.99 -4.68 12.81
N ASP A 10 15.58 -3.82 13.63
CA ASP A 10 15.65 -2.37 13.41
C ASP A 10 16.94 -1.81 14.00
N LEU A 11 17.51 -0.78 13.36
CA LEU A 11 18.78 -0.18 13.78
C LEU A 11 18.61 0.88 14.87
N THR A 12 17.37 1.22 15.25
CA THR A 12 17.09 2.14 16.37
C THR A 12 16.88 1.41 17.69
N SER A 13 16.84 2.15 18.81
CA SER A 13 16.70 1.53 20.14
C SER A 13 15.26 1.03 20.40
N PRO A 14 15.11 0.01 21.24
CA PRO A 14 13.79 -0.46 21.71
C PRO A 14 12.93 0.66 22.31
N LYS A 15 13.54 1.58 23.07
CA LYS A 15 12.86 2.75 23.64
C LYS A 15 12.25 3.65 22.58
N MET A 16 12.98 3.91 21.48
CA MET A 16 12.47 4.70 20.36
C MET A 16 11.32 3.99 19.66
N LEU A 17 11.46 2.69 19.37
CA LEU A 17 10.41 1.89 18.75
C LEU A 17 9.14 1.84 19.60
N ALA A 18 9.28 1.61 20.92
CA ALA A 18 8.14 1.62 21.82
C ALA A 18 7.45 2.99 21.89
N HIS A 19 8.22 4.09 21.85
CA HIS A 19 7.65 5.43 21.84
C HIS A 19 6.83 5.68 20.54
N LEU A 20 7.40 5.36 19.38
CA LEU A 20 6.72 5.51 18.09
C LEU A 20 5.52 4.57 17.95
N LEU A 21 5.55 3.39 18.57
CA LEU A 21 4.38 2.50 18.62
C LEU A 21 3.24 3.09 19.47
N LYS A 22 3.57 3.79 20.56
CA LYS A 22 2.55 4.39 21.44
C LYS A 22 1.83 5.57 20.82
N TYR A 23 2.57 6.40 20.08
CA TYR A 23 2.13 7.71 19.63
C TYR A 23 2.39 7.89 18.14
N ASP A 24 1.33 8.08 17.39
CA ASP A 24 1.36 8.37 15.97
C ASP A 24 0.66 9.71 15.70
N SER A 25 1.33 10.60 14.95
CA SER A 25 0.80 11.94 14.69
C SER A 25 -0.39 11.93 13.71
N ALA A 26 -0.50 10.92 12.86
CA ALA A 26 -1.56 10.80 11.87
C ALA A 26 -2.67 9.86 12.36
N GLN A 27 -2.31 8.71 12.94
CA GLN A 27 -3.26 7.68 13.39
C GLN A 27 -3.67 7.82 14.87
N GLY A 28 -2.99 8.71 15.62
CA GLY A 28 -3.28 8.95 17.03
C GLY A 28 -2.58 7.97 17.98
N ARG A 29 -3.09 7.90 19.20
CA ARG A 29 -2.52 7.05 20.24
C ARG A 29 -2.94 5.60 20.03
N TYR A 30 -1.97 4.67 20.07
CA TYR A 30 -2.23 3.24 19.98
C TYR A 30 -3.16 2.77 21.11
N ALA A 31 -4.16 1.96 20.79
CA ALA A 31 -5.15 1.49 21.75
C ALA A 31 -4.54 0.74 22.95
N LEU A 32 -3.42 0.04 22.75
CA LEU A 32 -2.70 -0.69 23.78
C LEU A 32 -1.47 0.06 24.30
N ALA A 33 -1.35 1.38 24.08
CA ALA A 33 -0.18 2.18 24.43
C ALA A 33 0.25 2.05 25.88
N ASP A 34 -0.69 1.88 26.82
CA ASP A 34 -0.40 1.72 28.26
C ASP A 34 0.24 0.37 28.61
N THR A 35 0.15 -0.61 27.72
CA THR A 35 0.77 -1.92 27.86
C THR A 35 2.15 -2.01 27.20
N VAL A 36 2.56 -0.96 26.48
CA VAL A 36 3.84 -0.95 25.76
C VAL A 36 4.96 -0.49 26.69
N SER A 37 6.01 -1.28 26.78
CA SER A 37 7.26 -0.95 27.48
C SER A 37 8.48 -1.37 26.65
N ALA A 38 9.64 -0.85 27.00
CA ALA A 38 10.91 -1.20 26.36
C ALA A 38 11.99 -1.43 27.42
N ASP A 39 12.91 -2.33 27.11
CA ASP A 39 14.13 -2.56 27.84
C ASP A 39 15.30 -2.50 26.85
N ASP A 40 16.08 -1.42 26.92
CA ASP A 40 17.20 -1.18 26.02
C ASP A 40 18.38 -2.12 26.29
N GLU A 41 18.60 -2.53 27.56
CA GLU A 41 19.67 -3.46 27.93
C GLU A 41 19.34 -4.89 27.47
N ALA A 42 18.11 -5.31 27.69
CA ALA A 42 17.63 -6.60 27.21
C ALA A 42 17.38 -6.61 25.68
N GLY A 43 17.30 -5.45 25.02
CA GLY A 43 16.98 -5.34 23.60
C GLY A 43 15.57 -5.82 23.27
N THR A 44 14.56 -5.41 24.04
CA THR A 44 13.19 -5.89 23.89
C THR A 44 12.15 -4.78 23.96
N ILE A 45 11.01 -5.04 23.34
CA ILE A 45 9.75 -4.33 23.61
C ILE A 45 8.71 -5.32 24.12
N THR A 46 7.84 -4.87 25.00
CA THR A 46 6.70 -5.65 25.49
C THR A 46 5.40 -4.95 25.11
N VAL A 47 4.47 -5.70 24.56
CA VAL A 47 3.14 -5.22 24.17
C VAL A 47 2.10 -6.20 24.68
N ASN A 48 1.16 -5.74 25.47
CA ASN A 48 0.09 -6.57 26.06
C ASN A 48 0.63 -7.84 26.76
N GLY A 49 1.71 -7.69 27.54
CA GLY A 49 2.36 -8.79 28.24
C GLY A 49 3.25 -9.69 27.38
N LYS A 50 3.32 -9.48 26.07
CA LYS A 50 4.14 -10.24 25.15
C LYS A 50 5.45 -9.52 24.86
N THR A 51 6.58 -10.15 25.16
CA THR A 51 7.91 -9.60 24.93
C THR A 51 8.43 -10.02 23.56
N ILE A 52 8.88 -9.04 22.78
CA ILE A 52 9.41 -9.22 21.42
C ILE A 52 10.88 -8.78 21.44
N ARG A 53 11.77 -9.63 20.91
CA ARG A 53 13.20 -9.32 20.78
C ARG A 53 13.43 -8.37 19.61
N ILE A 54 14.27 -7.35 19.84
CA ILE A 54 14.76 -6.43 18.82
C ILE A 54 16.18 -6.83 18.48
N TYR A 55 16.43 -7.07 17.19
CA TYR A 55 17.74 -7.25 16.62
C TYR A 55 18.17 -5.97 15.89
N ALA A 56 19.46 -5.75 15.73
CA ALA A 56 20.01 -4.55 15.09
C ALA A 56 21.03 -4.92 14.00
N GLU A 57 20.68 -5.91 13.18
CA GLU A 57 21.52 -6.42 12.12
C GLU A 57 21.40 -5.56 10.86
N LYS A 58 22.53 -5.01 10.38
CA LYS A 58 22.60 -4.25 9.13
C LYS A 58 22.51 -5.15 7.91
N ASP A 59 23.08 -6.34 8.01
CA ASP A 59 22.99 -7.38 6.99
C ASP A 59 21.93 -8.40 7.39
N ALA A 60 20.85 -8.47 6.62
CA ALA A 60 19.74 -9.35 6.90
C ALA A 60 20.10 -10.85 6.92
N THR A 61 21.24 -11.24 6.32
CA THR A 61 21.73 -12.62 6.38
C THR A 61 22.15 -13.05 7.79
N ASN A 62 22.41 -12.10 8.69
CA ASN A 62 22.80 -12.35 10.09
C ASN A 62 21.59 -12.41 11.04
N CYS A 63 20.39 -12.15 10.55
CA CYS A 63 19.20 -12.26 11.35
C CYS A 63 18.90 -13.73 11.71
N PRO A 64 18.45 -14.05 12.93
CA PRO A 64 18.26 -15.44 13.37
C PRO A 64 16.90 -16.03 12.97
N TRP A 65 16.44 -15.75 11.74
CA TRP A 65 15.10 -16.15 11.31
C TRP A 65 14.89 -17.67 11.36
N GLY A 66 15.90 -18.45 10.99
CA GLY A 66 15.84 -19.92 11.04
C GLY A 66 15.76 -20.46 12.47
N GLU A 67 16.54 -19.89 13.40
CA GLU A 67 16.54 -20.29 14.82
C GLU A 67 15.19 -19.99 15.50
N LEU A 68 14.56 -18.88 15.08
CA LEU A 68 13.27 -18.45 15.59
C LEU A 68 12.07 -19.13 14.89
N GLY A 69 12.33 -19.92 13.85
CA GLY A 69 11.28 -20.58 13.08
C GLY A 69 10.35 -19.63 12.32
N VAL A 70 10.88 -18.49 11.82
CA VAL A 70 10.09 -17.45 11.15
C VAL A 70 9.49 -17.97 9.87
N ASP A 71 8.16 -17.96 9.77
CA ASP A 71 7.45 -18.34 8.56
C ASP A 71 7.51 -17.25 7.49
N VAL A 72 7.26 -16.01 7.88
CA VAL A 72 7.25 -14.87 6.95
C VAL A 72 8.01 -13.68 7.53
N VAL A 73 8.94 -13.13 6.76
CA VAL A 73 9.53 -11.83 7.03
C VAL A 73 8.76 -10.75 6.28
N LEU A 74 8.33 -9.71 6.99
CA LEU A 74 7.84 -8.48 6.39
C LEU A 74 8.99 -7.49 6.25
N GLU A 75 9.41 -7.24 5.01
CA GLU A 75 10.50 -6.32 4.68
C GLU A 75 9.96 -4.89 4.51
N CYS A 76 10.23 -4.02 5.49
CA CYS A 76 9.77 -2.63 5.53
C CYS A 76 10.90 -1.60 5.47
N THR A 77 12.18 -2.01 5.33
CA THR A 77 13.33 -1.10 5.44
C THR A 77 13.50 -0.19 4.23
N GLY A 78 12.96 -0.60 3.07
CA GLY A 78 13.19 0.07 1.79
C GLY A 78 14.57 -0.20 1.16
N PHE A 79 15.41 -1.06 1.76
CA PHE A 79 16.72 -1.46 1.24
C PHE A 79 16.66 -2.75 0.41
N TYR A 80 15.87 -3.71 0.86
CA TYR A 80 15.73 -5.04 0.22
C TYR A 80 14.52 -5.07 -0.71
N THR A 81 14.42 -4.09 -1.62
CA THR A 81 13.25 -3.89 -2.52
C THR A 81 13.42 -4.57 -3.89
N SER A 82 14.06 -5.73 -3.93
CA SER A 82 14.13 -6.59 -5.12
C SER A 82 14.25 -8.05 -4.70
N LYS A 83 13.91 -8.98 -5.59
CA LYS A 83 14.04 -10.42 -5.33
C LYS A 83 15.44 -10.78 -4.86
N ALA A 84 16.47 -10.41 -5.64
CA ALA A 84 17.85 -10.74 -5.33
C ALA A 84 18.33 -10.22 -3.96
N LYS A 85 17.91 -9.01 -3.56
CA LYS A 85 18.24 -8.48 -2.24
C LYS A 85 17.48 -9.20 -1.13
N SER A 86 16.19 -9.44 -1.32
CA SER A 86 15.31 -10.08 -0.32
C SER A 86 15.66 -11.54 -0.06
N GLU A 87 16.39 -12.21 -0.95
CA GLU A 87 16.97 -13.53 -0.71
C GLU A 87 17.86 -13.59 0.54
N ALA A 88 18.38 -12.45 1.02
CA ALA A 88 19.10 -12.37 2.28
C ALA A 88 18.30 -12.93 3.46
N HIS A 89 16.99 -12.63 3.51
CA HIS A 89 16.11 -13.15 4.55
C HIS A 89 15.87 -14.67 4.45
N LEU A 90 15.80 -15.21 3.21
CA LEU A 90 15.72 -16.66 3.00
C LEU A 90 17.03 -17.34 3.42
N LYS A 91 18.18 -16.74 3.13
CA LYS A 91 19.49 -17.23 3.58
C LYS A 91 19.62 -17.23 5.11
N ALA A 92 18.97 -16.27 5.77
CA ALA A 92 18.85 -16.19 7.22
C ALA A 92 17.87 -17.22 7.82
N GLY A 93 17.19 -18.00 6.97
CA GLY A 93 16.31 -19.10 7.39
C GLY A 93 14.83 -18.79 7.45
N ALA A 94 14.37 -17.62 6.98
CA ALA A 94 12.94 -17.35 6.80
C ALA A 94 12.39 -18.23 5.67
N LYS A 95 11.14 -18.69 5.79
CA LYS A 95 10.50 -19.50 4.74
C LYS A 95 9.98 -18.65 3.58
N LYS A 96 9.46 -17.47 3.88
CA LYS A 96 8.85 -16.54 2.91
C LYS A 96 9.19 -15.08 3.24
N VAL A 97 9.11 -14.20 2.23
CA VAL A 97 9.32 -12.75 2.38
C VAL A 97 8.21 -11.98 1.68
N VAL A 98 7.62 -11.01 2.36
CA VAL A 98 6.71 -10.01 1.78
C VAL A 98 7.41 -8.66 1.78
N ILE A 99 7.63 -8.08 0.61
CA ILE A 99 8.25 -6.77 0.45
C ILE A 99 7.16 -5.70 0.51
N SER A 100 7.26 -4.78 1.47
CA SER A 100 6.35 -3.64 1.66
C SER A 100 6.65 -2.47 0.71
N ALA A 101 6.89 -2.78 -0.57
CA ALA A 101 7.18 -1.79 -1.61
C ALA A 101 7.07 -2.44 -3.01
N PRO A 102 6.94 -1.64 -4.09
CA PRO A 102 7.18 -2.14 -5.45
C PRO A 102 8.60 -2.70 -5.57
N ALA A 103 8.75 -3.90 -6.14
CA ALA A 103 10.00 -4.67 -6.07
C ALA A 103 10.50 -5.22 -7.42
N GLY A 104 10.13 -4.62 -8.53
CA GLY A 104 10.52 -5.07 -9.87
C GLY A 104 9.50 -6.01 -10.51
N ASN A 105 9.92 -6.70 -11.59
CA ASN A 105 9.03 -7.52 -12.42
C ASN A 105 9.42 -9.01 -12.38
N ASP A 106 10.41 -9.38 -11.57
CA ASP A 106 10.97 -10.72 -11.46
C ASP A 106 10.41 -11.51 -10.28
N LEU A 107 9.39 -10.97 -9.62
CA LEU A 107 8.65 -11.60 -8.53
C LEU A 107 7.17 -11.19 -8.60
N PRO A 108 6.25 -11.99 -8.02
CA PRO A 108 4.84 -11.65 -7.99
C PRO A 108 4.58 -10.33 -7.25
N THR A 109 3.80 -9.43 -7.87
CA THR A 109 3.24 -8.24 -7.24
C THR A 109 1.76 -8.48 -6.95
N VAL A 110 1.36 -8.36 -5.68
CA VAL A 110 0.04 -8.77 -5.20
C VAL A 110 -0.73 -7.59 -4.65
N VAL A 111 -1.99 -7.51 -5.05
CA VAL A 111 -3.03 -6.70 -4.40
C VAL A 111 -4.10 -7.67 -3.91
N TYR A 112 -4.29 -7.76 -2.61
CA TYR A 112 -5.27 -8.67 -2.01
C TYR A 112 -6.69 -8.33 -2.50
N SER A 113 -7.49 -9.34 -2.76
CA SER A 113 -8.80 -9.33 -3.40
C SER A 113 -8.81 -9.00 -4.91
N VAL A 114 -7.64 -8.90 -5.54
CA VAL A 114 -7.54 -8.71 -7.00
C VAL A 114 -6.81 -9.89 -7.65
N ASN A 115 -5.59 -10.20 -7.20
CA ASN A 115 -4.76 -11.24 -7.81
C ASN A 115 -4.03 -12.16 -6.82
N GLU A 116 -4.35 -12.17 -5.52
CA GLU A 116 -3.71 -13.04 -4.53
C GLU A 116 -3.79 -14.52 -4.91
N LYS A 117 -4.83 -14.91 -5.63
CA LYS A 117 -5.05 -16.30 -6.09
C LYS A 117 -4.08 -16.76 -7.19
N THR A 118 -3.28 -15.85 -7.73
CA THR A 118 -2.21 -16.22 -8.69
C THR A 118 -0.98 -16.78 -7.98
N LEU A 119 -0.86 -16.58 -6.67
CA LEU A 119 0.23 -17.12 -5.87
C LEU A 119 0.15 -18.64 -5.74
N THR A 120 1.32 -19.25 -5.65
CA THR A 120 1.49 -20.69 -5.50
C THR A 120 2.42 -21.00 -4.32
N LYS A 121 2.48 -22.28 -3.90
CA LYS A 121 3.43 -22.75 -2.87
C LYS A 121 4.90 -22.61 -3.27
N ALA A 122 5.20 -22.43 -4.54
CA ALA A 122 6.56 -22.25 -5.04
C ALA A 122 7.05 -20.81 -4.87
N ASP A 123 6.14 -19.85 -4.65
CA ASP A 123 6.50 -18.46 -4.42
C ASP A 123 7.05 -18.30 -3.00
N THR A 124 8.23 -17.72 -2.90
CA THR A 124 8.91 -17.47 -1.60
C THR A 124 9.12 -16.00 -1.31
N ILE A 125 9.15 -15.14 -2.33
CA ILE A 125 9.30 -13.69 -2.21
C ILE A 125 8.24 -13.01 -3.06
N ILE A 126 7.46 -12.12 -2.47
CA ILE A 126 6.42 -11.36 -3.15
C ILE A 126 6.50 -9.87 -2.79
N SER A 127 5.93 -9.01 -3.63
CA SER A 127 5.69 -7.60 -3.35
C SER A 127 4.21 -7.38 -3.02
N ALA A 128 3.92 -6.66 -1.93
CA ALA A 128 2.58 -6.18 -1.60
C ALA A 128 2.20 -4.88 -2.36
N ALA A 129 2.94 -4.56 -3.43
CA ALA A 129 2.75 -3.37 -4.25
C ALA A 129 2.93 -2.04 -3.46
N SER A 130 2.19 -1.01 -3.81
CA SER A 130 2.16 0.28 -3.09
C SER A 130 0.75 0.60 -2.60
N CYS A 131 0.62 1.57 -1.71
CA CYS A 131 -0.68 2.06 -1.24
C CYS A 131 -1.58 2.54 -2.39
N THR A 132 -1.01 3.29 -3.34
CA THR A 132 -1.73 3.76 -4.53
C THR A 132 -2.15 2.61 -5.45
N THR A 133 -1.29 1.60 -5.65
CA THR A 133 -1.65 0.41 -6.45
C THR A 133 -2.77 -0.39 -5.78
N ASN A 134 -2.74 -0.53 -4.45
CA ASN A 134 -3.80 -1.19 -3.69
C ASN A 134 -5.14 -0.44 -3.77
N CYS A 135 -5.12 0.90 -3.90
CA CYS A 135 -6.32 1.69 -4.12
C CYS A 135 -6.83 1.59 -5.57
N LEU A 136 -5.93 1.72 -6.55
CA LEU A 136 -6.29 1.74 -7.98
C LEU A 136 -6.79 0.38 -8.49
N ALA A 137 -6.15 -0.70 -8.08
CA ALA A 137 -6.36 -2.02 -8.69
C ALA A 137 -7.81 -2.53 -8.58
N PRO A 138 -8.48 -2.57 -7.41
CA PRO A 138 -9.85 -3.07 -7.34
C PRO A 138 -10.84 -2.21 -8.13
N MET A 139 -10.66 -0.87 -8.10
CA MET A 139 -11.49 0.06 -8.88
C MET A 139 -11.30 -0.13 -10.40
N ALA A 140 -10.05 -0.20 -10.87
CA ALA A 140 -9.73 -0.40 -12.28
C ALA A 140 -10.15 -1.79 -12.77
N ASN A 141 -9.99 -2.83 -11.95
CA ASN A 141 -10.41 -4.20 -12.27
C ASN A 141 -11.93 -4.29 -12.44
N THR A 142 -12.69 -3.69 -11.53
CA THR A 142 -14.15 -3.68 -11.59
C THR A 142 -14.65 -2.90 -12.81
N LEU A 143 -14.07 -1.72 -13.08
CA LEU A 143 -14.41 -0.93 -14.26
C LEU A 143 -14.07 -1.69 -15.55
N ASN A 144 -12.89 -2.30 -15.65
CA ASN A 144 -12.45 -3.06 -16.82
C ASN A 144 -13.32 -4.29 -17.10
N LYS A 145 -13.84 -4.93 -16.06
CA LYS A 145 -14.80 -6.05 -16.22
C LYS A 145 -16.18 -5.60 -16.66
N LEU A 146 -16.61 -4.41 -16.23
CA LEU A 146 -17.90 -3.85 -16.63
C LEU A 146 -17.83 -3.33 -18.08
N ALA A 147 -16.82 -2.51 -18.38
CA ALA A 147 -16.62 -1.86 -19.66
C ALA A 147 -15.12 -1.77 -19.91
N LYS A 148 -14.63 -2.54 -20.89
CA LYS A 148 -13.19 -2.68 -21.13
C LYS A 148 -12.50 -1.34 -21.32
N ILE A 149 -11.47 -1.10 -20.53
CA ILE A 149 -10.68 0.13 -20.59
C ILE A 149 -9.75 0.09 -21.82
N LYS A 150 -9.90 1.04 -22.73
CA LYS A 150 -9.05 1.21 -23.93
C LYS A 150 -7.78 1.99 -23.61
N LYS A 151 -7.93 3.09 -22.89
CA LYS A 151 -6.86 3.94 -22.38
C LYS A 151 -7.35 4.68 -21.14
N GLY A 152 -6.42 4.99 -20.23
CA GLY A 152 -6.76 5.76 -19.06
C GLY A 152 -5.57 6.49 -18.48
N TYR A 153 -5.89 7.54 -17.70
CA TYR A 153 -4.92 8.31 -16.96
C TYR A 153 -5.35 8.42 -15.50
N MET A 154 -4.49 7.98 -14.58
CA MET A 154 -4.76 8.10 -13.18
C MET A 154 -4.01 9.28 -12.56
N THR A 155 -4.64 9.97 -11.66
CA THR A 155 -4.00 10.97 -10.81
C THR A 155 -4.27 10.62 -9.35
N THR A 156 -3.22 10.45 -8.56
CA THR A 156 -3.40 10.37 -7.12
C THR A 156 -3.10 11.73 -6.47
N ILE A 157 -4.06 12.24 -5.71
CA ILE A 157 -3.89 13.36 -4.79
C ILE A 157 -3.48 12.71 -3.46
N HIS A 158 -2.19 12.83 -3.15
CA HIS A 158 -1.55 11.99 -2.15
C HIS A 158 -1.04 12.83 -0.97
N ALA A 159 -1.28 12.38 0.23
CA ALA A 159 -0.65 12.94 1.42
C ALA A 159 0.89 12.93 1.29
N TYR A 160 1.57 13.84 1.96
CA TYR A 160 3.03 13.79 2.02
C TYR A 160 3.50 12.55 2.79
N THR A 161 4.70 12.08 2.51
CA THR A 161 5.29 10.92 3.18
C THR A 161 6.76 11.19 3.52
N GLY A 162 7.37 10.33 4.35
CA GLY A 162 8.74 10.50 4.85
C GLY A 162 9.84 10.46 3.78
N ASP A 163 9.52 10.29 2.50
CA ASP A 163 10.46 10.46 1.41
C ASP A 163 10.60 11.92 0.93
N GLN A 164 9.74 12.82 1.41
CA GLN A 164 9.81 14.26 1.15
C GLN A 164 10.56 15.00 2.28
N MET A 165 11.12 16.15 1.94
CA MET A 165 11.77 16.99 2.95
C MET A 165 10.74 17.75 3.80
N VAL A 166 11.00 17.86 5.09
CA VAL A 166 10.17 18.67 6.02
C VAL A 166 10.32 20.17 5.70
N LEU A 167 11.57 20.65 5.54
CA LEU A 167 11.92 21.96 5.03
C LEU A 167 12.75 21.81 3.75
N ASP A 168 12.93 22.89 3.00
CA ASP A 168 13.77 22.88 1.78
C ASP A 168 15.18 22.37 2.11
N GLY A 169 15.61 21.32 1.40
CA GLY A 169 16.92 20.72 1.62
C GLY A 169 17.25 19.64 0.59
N PRO A 170 18.51 19.19 0.54
CA PRO A 170 18.95 18.18 -0.43
C PRO A 170 18.18 16.86 -0.28
N HIS A 171 17.48 16.44 -1.32
CA HIS A 171 16.80 15.16 -1.33
C HIS A 171 17.80 14.03 -1.61
N ARG A 172 17.76 12.95 -0.83
CA ARG A 172 18.70 11.80 -0.89
C ARG A 172 18.83 11.13 -2.27
N LYS A 173 17.81 11.25 -3.13
CA LYS A 173 17.80 10.70 -4.51
C LYS A 173 17.89 11.79 -5.58
N GLY A 174 18.18 13.04 -5.20
CA GLY A 174 18.32 14.15 -6.14
C GLY A 174 17.01 14.65 -6.78
N ASP A 175 15.84 14.29 -6.24
CA ASP A 175 14.55 14.79 -6.73
C ASP A 175 14.35 16.24 -6.26
N LEU A 176 14.35 17.19 -7.20
CA LEU A 176 14.28 18.62 -6.93
C LEU A 176 12.92 19.05 -6.38
N ARG A 177 11.84 18.36 -6.70
CA ARG A 177 10.49 18.65 -6.20
C ARG A 177 10.29 18.10 -4.79
N ARG A 178 10.75 16.89 -4.50
CA ARG A 178 10.73 16.29 -3.16
C ARG A 178 11.72 16.96 -2.20
N ALA A 179 12.66 17.74 -2.72
CA ALA A 179 13.58 18.58 -1.94
C ALA A 179 12.90 19.79 -1.27
N ARG A 180 11.64 20.08 -1.64
CA ARG A 180 10.89 21.22 -1.11
C ARG A 180 10.03 20.81 0.08
N ALA A 181 9.74 21.78 0.96
CA ALA A 181 8.97 21.61 2.19
C ALA A 181 7.58 20.99 1.92
N ALA A 182 7.33 19.80 2.48
CA ALA A 182 6.17 18.97 2.18
C ALA A 182 4.86 19.59 2.67
N ALA A 183 4.87 20.23 3.86
CA ALA A 183 3.64 20.68 4.53
C ALA A 183 3.08 22.01 4.00
N VAL A 184 3.75 22.65 3.01
CA VAL A 184 3.34 23.97 2.47
C VAL A 184 3.28 24.01 0.95
N ASN A 185 3.50 22.87 0.26
CA ASN A 185 3.55 22.84 -1.20
C ASN A 185 2.65 21.73 -1.78
N ILE A 186 2.07 21.99 -2.93
CA ILE A 186 1.61 20.95 -3.86
C ILE A 186 2.84 20.52 -4.66
N VAL A 187 3.20 19.23 -4.57
CA VAL A 187 4.43 18.70 -5.18
C VAL A 187 4.08 17.65 -6.25
N PRO A 188 4.15 18.04 -7.56
CA PRO A 188 3.93 17.10 -8.65
C PRO A 188 5.04 16.04 -8.69
N ASN A 189 4.65 14.76 -8.79
CA ASN A 189 5.56 13.63 -8.81
C ASN A 189 5.13 12.58 -9.85
N SER A 190 6.09 11.83 -10.34
CA SER A 190 5.80 10.58 -11.02
C SER A 190 5.29 9.53 -10.00
N THR A 191 4.49 8.59 -10.47
CA THR A 191 4.09 7.41 -9.72
C THR A 191 4.29 6.15 -10.54
N GLY A 192 4.80 5.11 -9.92
CA GLY A 192 4.90 3.79 -10.53
C GLY A 192 3.58 3.00 -10.52
N ALA A 193 2.54 3.50 -9.84
CA ALA A 193 1.30 2.76 -9.61
C ALA A 193 0.57 2.39 -10.92
N ALA A 194 0.50 3.32 -11.89
CA ALA A 194 -0.12 3.06 -13.18
C ALA A 194 0.61 1.97 -13.99
N LYS A 195 1.95 1.95 -13.90
CA LYS A 195 2.76 0.89 -14.55
C LYS A 195 2.66 -0.44 -13.80
N ALA A 196 2.62 -0.38 -12.46
CA ALA A 196 2.49 -1.57 -11.63
C ALA A 196 1.12 -2.26 -11.78
N ILE A 197 0.11 -1.55 -12.27
CA ILE A 197 -1.22 -2.15 -12.48
C ILE A 197 -1.17 -3.31 -13.48
N GLY A 198 -0.32 -3.25 -14.49
CA GLY A 198 -0.13 -4.35 -15.46
C GLY A 198 0.49 -5.62 -14.86
N LEU A 199 1.16 -5.52 -13.69
CA LEU A 199 1.65 -6.70 -12.95
C LEU A 199 0.54 -7.38 -12.15
N VAL A 200 -0.50 -6.63 -11.79
CA VAL A 200 -1.64 -7.09 -10.98
C VAL A 200 -2.82 -7.49 -11.89
N ILE A 201 -3.05 -6.73 -12.94
CA ILE A 201 -4.13 -6.92 -13.94
C ILE A 201 -3.47 -6.91 -15.32
N PRO A 202 -3.04 -8.07 -15.86
CA PRO A 202 -2.28 -8.14 -17.12
C PRO A 202 -2.97 -7.48 -18.30
N GLU A 203 -4.30 -7.48 -18.36
CA GLU A 203 -5.08 -6.85 -19.42
C GLU A 203 -4.92 -5.32 -19.47
N LEU A 204 -4.49 -4.69 -18.37
CA LEU A 204 -4.25 -3.27 -18.26
C LEU A 204 -2.78 -2.87 -18.48
N ASN A 205 -1.93 -3.82 -18.88
CA ASN A 205 -0.52 -3.54 -19.15
C ASN A 205 -0.37 -2.57 -20.33
N GLY A 206 0.26 -1.40 -20.10
CA GLY A 206 0.42 -0.35 -21.12
C GLY A 206 -0.86 0.41 -21.48
N VAL A 207 -1.97 0.11 -20.80
CA VAL A 207 -3.26 0.78 -21.01
C VAL A 207 -3.38 2.04 -20.16
N LEU A 208 -2.84 2.02 -18.95
CA LEU A 208 -2.90 3.12 -18.00
C LEU A 208 -1.54 3.83 -17.86
N ASP A 209 -1.58 5.15 -17.72
CA ASP A 209 -0.47 5.97 -17.25
C ASP A 209 -0.95 6.88 -16.11
N GLY A 210 -0.07 7.63 -15.46
CA GLY A 210 -0.50 8.50 -14.38
C GLY A 210 0.60 9.26 -13.66
N CYS A 211 0.14 10.12 -12.74
CA CYS A 211 1.00 10.94 -11.90
C CYS A 211 0.47 11.04 -10.47
N ALA A 212 1.28 11.62 -9.60
CA ALA A 212 0.91 11.97 -8.23
C ALA A 212 1.01 13.48 -8.03
N GLN A 213 0.07 14.02 -7.25
CA GLN A 213 0.14 15.37 -6.70
C GLN A 213 0.20 15.23 -5.19
N ARG A 214 1.40 15.47 -4.60
CA ARG A 214 1.53 15.47 -3.14
C ARG A 214 0.97 16.76 -2.59
N VAL A 215 0.16 16.67 -1.55
CA VAL A 215 -0.55 17.80 -0.93
C VAL A 215 -0.22 17.91 0.55
N PRO A 216 -0.41 19.10 1.19
CA PRO A 216 -0.07 19.33 2.59
C PRO A 216 -1.06 18.67 3.57
N VAL A 217 -1.22 17.34 3.49
CA VAL A 217 -2.07 16.51 4.36
C VAL A 217 -1.19 15.38 4.91
N PRO A 218 -1.23 15.06 6.21
CA PRO A 218 -0.35 14.05 6.81
C PRO A 218 -0.71 12.61 6.38
N THR A 219 -2.00 12.30 6.24
CA THR A 219 -2.52 11.04 5.71
C THR A 219 -3.91 11.27 5.11
N GLY A 220 -4.43 10.30 4.38
CA GLY A 220 -5.69 10.45 3.64
C GLY A 220 -5.45 10.94 2.22
N SER A 221 -5.53 10.01 1.28
CA SER A 221 -5.24 10.20 -0.15
C SER A 221 -6.42 9.75 -0.99
N LEU A 222 -6.51 10.21 -2.23
CA LEU A 222 -7.47 9.70 -3.19
C LEU A 222 -6.81 9.40 -4.54
N THR A 223 -7.34 8.42 -5.26
CA THR A 223 -6.97 8.11 -6.63
C THR A 223 -8.14 8.37 -7.55
N GLN A 224 -7.94 9.23 -8.54
CA GLN A 224 -8.86 9.45 -9.64
C GLN A 224 -8.37 8.69 -10.87
N LEU A 225 -9.24 7.92 -11.49
CA LEU A 225 -9.02 7.30 -12.80
C LEU A 225 -9.98 7.91 -13.80
N VAL A 226 -9.43 8.44 -14.89
CA VAL A 226 -10.19 8.86 -16.08
C VAL A 226 -9.84 7.91 -17.20
N ALA A 227 -10.83 7.21 -17.75
CA ALA A 227 -10.61 6.17 -18.74
C ALA A 227 -11.64 6.21 -19.88
N ILE A 228 -11.17 5.91 -21.08
CA ILE A 228 -12.03 5.61 -22.23
C ILE A 228 -12.38 4.13 -22.16
N CYS A 229 -13.66 3.85 -21.99
CA CYS A 229 -14.21 2.51 -21.86
C CYS A 229 -15.03 2.13 -23.10
N GLU A 230 -15.05 0.85 -23.47
CA GLU A 230 -15.91 0.33 -24.53
C GLU A 230 -17.39 0.36 -24.12
N GLY A 231 -18.26 0.65 -25.06
CA GLY A 231 -19.70 0.69 -24.85
C GLY A 231 -20.20 2.01 -24.24
N GLU A 232 -21.51 2.10 -24.12
CA GLU A 232 -22.20 3.20 -23.46
C GLU A 232 -22.54 2.78 -22.04
N VAL A 233 -21.94 3.44 -21.06
CA VAL A 233 -22.20 3.23 -19.64
C VAL A 233 -22.52 4.56 -18.96
N ASP A 234 -23.42 4.53 -17.98
CA ASP A 234 -23.75 5.67 -17.16
C ASP A 234 -23.22 5.51 -15.71
N ALA A 235 -23.29 6.59 -14.95
CA ALA A 235 -22.81 6.61 -13.58
C ALA A 235 -23.55 5.61 -12.67
N ALA A 236 -24.84 5.40 -12.88
CA ALA A 236 -25.64 4.47 -12.11
C ALA A 236 -25.17 3.01 -12.31
N THR A 237 -24.91 2.64 -13.59
CA THR A 237 -24.40 1.31 -13.95
C THR A 237 -23.01 1.09 -13.36
N VAL A 238 -22.11 2.09 -13.47
CA VAL A 238 -20.76 2.01 -12.87
C VAL A 238 -20.84 1.86 -11.36
N ASN A 239 -21.62 2.69 -10.68
CA ASN A 239 -21.79 2.65 -9.22
C ASN A 239 -22.38 1.32 -8.75
N ALA A 240 -23.36 0.77 -9.48
CA ALA A 240 -23.94 -0.53 -9.17
C ALA A 240 -22.90 -1.66 -9.26
N ALA A 241 -22.04 -1.64 -10.30
CA ALA A 241 -20.96 -2.62 -10.44
C ALA A 241 -19.94 -2.51 -9.31
N MET A 242 -19.55 -1.28 -8.92
CA MET A 242 -18.62 -1.06 -7.80
C MET A 242 -19.22 -1.50 -6.47
N LYS A 243 -20.50 -1.21 -6.23
CA LYS A 243 -21.23 -1.66 -5.04
C LYS A 243 -21.31 -3.19 -4.96
N ALA A 244 -21.58 -3.84 -6.08
CA ALA A 244 -21.61 -5.30 -6.15
C ALA A 244 -20.23 -5.96 -5.93
N ALA A 245 -19.15 -5.27 -6.26
CA ALA A 245 -17.77 -5.73 -6.05
C ALA A 245 -17.24 -5.43 -4.64
N SER A 246 -18.00 -4.74 -3.78
CA SER A 246 -17.55 -4.36 -2.44
C SER A 246 -17.26 -5.56 -1.55
N SER A 247 -16.25 -5.39 -0.67
CA SER A 247 -15.74 -6.42 0.22
C SER A 247 -15.04 -5.78 1.42
N ALA A 248 -14.43 -6.58 2.31
CA ALA A 248 -13.57 -6.06 3.38
C ALA A 248 -12.32 -5.32 2.87
N SER A 249 -11.93 -5.52 1.60
CA SER A 249 -10.77 -4.86 0.97
C SER A 249 -11.15 -3.71 0.05
N PHE A 250 -12.34 -3.75 -0.54
CA PHE A 250 -12.87 -2.75 -1.46
C PHE A 250 -14.21 -2.23 -0.95
N GLY A 251 -14.17 -1.04 -0.31
CA GLY A 251 -15.35 -0.39 0.24
C GLY A 251 -16.11 0.42 -0.81
N TYR A 252 -17.34 0.82 -0.45
CA TYR A 252 -18.22 1.66 -1.26
C TYR A 252 -18.89 2.70 -0.35
N THR A 253 -18.93 3.96 -0.79
CA THR A 253 -19.62 5.03 -0.07
C THR A 253 -20.44 5.90 -1.01
N GLU A 254 -21.54 6.44 -0.49
CA GLU A 254 -22.38 7.49 -1.09
C GLU A 254 -22.32 8.78 -0.27
N GLU A 255 -21.45 8.84 0.74
CA GLU A 255 -21.25 10.01 1.59
C GLU A 255 -20.25 10.98 0.97
N GLU A 256 -20.45 12.27 1.20
CA GLU A 256 -19.58 13.35 0.72
C GLU A 256 -18.37 13.52 1.66
N LEU A 257 -17.40 12.60 1.52
CA LEU A 257 -16.23 12.52 2.39
C LEU A 257 -15.11 13.48 1.96
N VAL A 258 -14.26 13.82 2.92
CA VAL A 258 -12.98 14.50 2.73
C VAL A 258 -11.84 13.69 3.35
N SER A 259 -10.58 14.08 3.11
CA SER A 259 -9.40 13.29 3.49
C SER A 259 -9.29 12.98 4.99
N SER A 260 -9.81 13.82 5.88
CA SER A 260 -9.80 13.59 7.32
C SER A 260 -10.77 12.49 7.76
N ASP A 261 -11.83 12.25 6.99
CA ASP A 261 -12.86 11.27 7.34
C ASP A 261 -12.42 9.83 7.09
N ILE A 262 -11.39 9.66 6.25
CA ILE A 262 -10.88 8.34 5.87
C ILE A 262 -9.66 7.89 6.66
N VAL A 263 -9.21 8.69 7.63
CA VAL A 263 -8.09 8.31 8.51
C VAL A 263 -8.46 7.07 9.32
N GLY A 264 -7.62 6.06 9.29
CA GLY A 264 -7.81 4.81 10.00
C GLY A 264 -8.72 3.78 9.31
N ILE A 265 -9.23 4.03 8.09
CA ILE A 265 -10.00 3.02 7.35
C ILE A 265 -9.14 1.81 7.00
N THR A 266 -9.77 0.65 6.96
CA THR A 266 -9.10 -0.65 6.68
C THR A 266 -9.35 -1.17 5.26
N TYR A 267 -10.18 -0.50 4.47
CA TYR A 267 -10.32 -0.80 3.04
C TYR A 267 -9.05 -0.41 2.31
N GLY A 268 -8.54 -1.25 1.43
CA GLY A 268 -7.45 -0.89 0.53
C GLY A 268 -7.84 0.22 -0.44
N SER A 269 -9.12 0.29 -0.77
CA SER A 269 -9.75 1.25 -1.67
C SER A 269 -11.19 1.45 -1.21
N LEU A 270 -11.60 2.70 -0.97
CA LEU A 270 -12.98 3.06 -0.65
C LEU A 270 -13.56 3.86 -1.83
N PHE A 271 -14.36 3.19 -2.66
CA PHE A 271 -14.96 3.80 -3.84
C PHE A 271 -15.98 4.88 -3.46
N ASP A 272 -15.84 6.05 -4.07
CA ASP A 272 -16.72 7.21 -3.85
C ASP A 272 -17.71 7.35 -5.02
N ALA A 273 -18.92 6.87 -4.82
CA ALA A 273 -19.98 6.90 -5.84
C ALA A 273 -20.44 8.32 -6.20
N THR A 274 -20.26 9.29 -5.30
CA THR A 274 -20.64 10.68 -5.53
C THR A 274 -19.78 11.36 -6.60
N GLN A 275 -18.59 10.82 -6.87
CA GLN A 275 -17.60 11.37 -7.78
C GLN A 275 -17.62 10.73 -9.17
N THR A 276 -18.47 9.74 -9.41
CA THR A 276 -18.58 9.06 -10.70
C THR A 276 -19.15 10.00 -11.77
N LYS A 277 -18.46 10.11 -12.91
CA LYS A 277 -18.93 10.85 -14.10
C LYS A 277 -18.74 10.02 -15.35
N CYS A 278 -19.75 9.98 -16.20
CA CYS A 278 -19.73 9.31 -17.48
C CYS A 278 -20.11 10.31 -18.59
N MET A 279 -19.33 10.34 -19.66
CA MET A 279 -19.54 11.20 -20.82
C MET A 279 -19.50 10.33 -22.09
N PRO A 280 -20.65 10.04 -22.72
CA PRO A 280 -20.69 9.35 -24.02
C PRO A 280 -19.89 10.13 -25.05
N MET A 281 -19.05 9.44 -25.85
CA MET A 281 -18.18 10.07 -26.86
C MET A 281 -18.77 10.07 -28.25
N GLY A 282 -19.92 9.41 -28.47
CA GLY A 282 -20.60 9.35 -29.76
C GLY A 282 -20.02 8.36 -30.77
N ASP A 283 -18.97 7.63 -30.39
CA ASP A 283 -18.28 6.62 -31.21
C ASP A 283 -18.43 5.19 -30.66
N GLY A 284 -19.38 4.96 -29.74
CA GLY A 284 -19.58 3.71 -29.07
C GLY A 284 -18.64 3.52 -27.87
N THR A 285 -18.01 4.60 -27.39
CA THR A 285 -17.19 4.63 -26.17
C THR A 285 -17.72 5.64 -25.15
N THR A 286 -17.32 5.49 -23.90
CA THR A 286 -17.65 6.41 -22.81
C THR A 286 -16.36 6.85 -22.10
N LEU A 287 -16.19 8.16 -21.89
CA LEU A 287 -15.19 8.68 -20.96
C LEU A 287 -15.73 8.57 -19.54
N VAL A 288 -15.11 7.73 -18.73
CA VAL A 288 -15.52 7.45 -17.35
C VAL A 288 -14.51 8.04 -16.37
N LYS A 289 -14.97 8.84 -15.40
CA LYS A 289 -14.19 9.26 -14.24
C LYS A 289 -14.71 8.53 -13.00
N VAL A 290 -13.82 7.85 -12.29
CA VAL A 290 -14.06 7.20 -10.99
C VAL A 290 -13.03 7.62 -9.97
N VAL A 291 -13.40 7.60 -8.69
CA VAL A 291 -12.57 8.03 -7.56
C VAL A 291 -12.66 7.00 -6.44
N SER A 292 -11.52 6.72 -5.83
CA SER A 292 -11.45 5.96 -4.57
C SER A 292 -10.54 6.65 -3.56
N TRP A 293 -10.95 6.61 -2.31
CA TRP A 293 -10.20 7.05 -1.13
C TRP A 293 -9.34 5.92 -0.57
N TYR A 294 -8.24 6.28 0.07
CA TYR A 294 -7.42 5.35 0.85
C TYR A 294 -6.62 6.11 1.92
N ASP A 295 -6.57 5.56 3.11
CA ASP A 295 -5.54 5.95 4.06
C ASP A 295 -4.24 5.34 3.58
N ASN A 296 -3.31 6.17 3.09
CA ASN A 296 -2.06 5.68 2.49
C ASN A 296 -1.19 4.89 3.48
N GLU A 297 -1.46 4.98 4.78
CA GLU A 297 -0.82 4.20 5.85
C GLU A 297 -1.70 3.01 6.25
N ASN A 298 -2.85 3.23 6.87
CA ASN A 298 -3.67 2.17 7.46
C ASN A 298 -4.35 1.26 6.43
N SER A 299 -4.84 1.82 5.30
CA SER A 299 -5.40 1.01 4.21
C SER A 299 -4.36 0.05 3.64
N TYR A 300 -3.13 0.57 3.39
CA TYR A 300 -2.05 -0.24 2.85
C TYR A 300 -1.61 -1.32 3.84
N THR A 301 -1.41 -0.96 5.11
CA THR A 301 -1.05 -1.90 6.17
C THR A 301 -2.10 -3.01 6.32
N SER A 302 -3.39 -2.65 6.27
CA SER A 302 -4.49 -3.62 6.33
C SER A 302 -4.47 -4.61 5.16
N GLN A 303 -4.20 -4.14 3.94
CA GLN A 303 -4.06 -5.01 2.77
C GLN A 303 -2.82 -5.92 2.86
N MET A 304 -1.72 -5.36 3.32
CA MET A 304 -0.47 -6.11 3.54
C MET A 304 -0.66 -7.22 4.57
N VAL A 305 -1.35 -6.95 5.68
CA VAL A 305 -1.69 -7.95 6.69
C VAL A 305 -2.53 -9.09 6.11
N ARG A 306 -3.52 -8.78 5.27
CA ARG A 306 -4.32 -9.80 4.56
C ARG A 306 -3.45 -10.62 3.59
N THR A 307 -2.55 -9.95 2.87
CA THR A 307 -1.61 -10.59 1.95
C THR A 307 -0.66 -11.52 2.67
N ILE A 308 -0.07 -11.09 3.81
CA ILE A 308 0.83 -11.92 4.63
C ILE A 308 0.11 -13.19 5.08
N LYS A 309 -1.10 -13.05 5.62
CA LYS A 309 -1.88 -14.21 6.10
C LYS A 309 -2.15 -15.19 4.96
N TYR A 310 -2.69 -14.72 3.85
CA TYR A 310 -2.96 -15.57 2.68
C TYR A 310 -1.69 -16.27 2.19
N PHE A 311 -0.58 -15.53 2.08
CA PHE A 311 0.69 -16.06 1.60
C PHE A 311 1.29 -17.09 2.57
N ALA A 312 1.17 -16.87 3.88
CA ALA A 312 1.66 -17.81 4.88
C ALA A 312 0.92 -19.17 4.86
N GLU A 313 -0.37 -19.14 4.51
CA GLU A 313 -1.26 -20.33 4.47
C GLU A 313 -1.10 -21.16 3.18
N LEU A 314 -0.41 -20.67 2.16
CA LEU A 314 -0.09 -21.42 0.94
C LEU A 314 1.02 -22.46 1.21
#